data_86a332b97e997cfc79c84459ad8c54de
#
_entry.id   86a332b97e997cfc79c84459ad8c54de
#
_cell.length_a   1.000
_cell.length_b   1.000
_cell.length_c   1.000
_cell.angle_alpha   90.00
_cell.angle_beta   90.00
_cell.angle_gamma   90.00
#
_symmetry.space_group_name_H-M   'P 1'
#
loop_
_entity.id
_entity.type
_entity.pdbx_description
1 polymer ?
#
loop_
_entity_poly.entity_id
_entity_poly.type
_entity_poly.pdbx_seq_one_letter_code
_entity_poly.pdbx_strand_id
1 'polypeptide(L)'
;MKKLLAAAAAVAITAVSSAYADGIKIGLSVDQLFESRVAVNNGIKAEAEDRGFEILEVVADGDAQQQNAQIQSLITQEVDAILVCAVDQNTIERALLAAKKAGIPVVAYDRDLPDSRVVQAFVGPDSTFDGRLAGEYTAEALKDVEGEITIVELIGALNDQNGIDRSKGFREGIAKLDNVKLIEVPTDWDSARALSGTQNAFQANSDVKAVFAATDTHIPAVETVLSDSGKLVPVGEEGHVVVTGVNGSNDGYQAVVKGVADGFVVMGTEATGRKAVSLVADILDGKEVDRTNVIPGDFYTGADAEANKAMIWGAK
;
A
#
# COMPACT_ATOMS: atom_id res chain seq x y z
N MET A 1 -29.97 68.00 -31.12
CA MET A 1 -29.03 67.60 -30.01
C MET A 1 -29.62 66.41 -29.33
N LYS A 2 -29.13 65.19 -29.67
CA LYS A 2 -29.58 63.89 -29.08
C LYS A 2 -28.53 63.45 -28.04
N LYS A 3 -28.96 63.41 -26.79
CA LYS A 3 -28.14 62.88 -25.68
C LYS A 3 -28.25 61.35 -25.68
N LEU A 4 -27.13 60.64 -25.91
CA LEU A 4 -27.01 59.22 -25.67
C LEU A 4 -26.73 58.99 -24.17
N LEU A 5 -27.59 58.24 -23.51
CA LEU A 5 -27.31 57.67 -22.21
C LEU A 5 -26.64 56.35 -22.44
N ALA A 6 -25.39 56.19 -21.95
CA ALA A 6 -24.70 54.90 -21.85
C ALA A 6 -25.07 54.28 -20.50
N ALA A 7 -25.74 53.13 -20.53
CA ALA A 7 -25.98 52.30 -19.34
C ALA A 7 -24.78 51.40 -19.16
N ALA A 8 -24.03 51.59 -18.07
CA ALA A 8 -22.98 50.65 -17.63
C ALA A 8 -23.63 49.49 -16.85
N ALA A 9 -23.60 48.33 -17.44
CA ALA A 9 -23.96 47.10 -16.72
C ALA A 9 -22.80 46.67 -15.81
N ALA A 10 -22.97 46.83 -14.52
CA ALA A 10 -22.05 46.27 -13.52
C ALA A 10 -22.32 44.77 -13.42
N VAL A 11 -21.38 43.95 -13.89
CA VAL A 11 -21.37 42.52 -13.65
C VAL A 11 -20.90 42.32 -12.21
N ALA A 12 -21.81 41.96 -11.32
CA ALA A 12 -21.48 41.54 -9.97
C ALA A 12 -20.89 40.12 -10.04
N ILE A 13 -19.57 40.02 -9.96
CA ILE A 13 -18.88 38.74 -9.68
C ILE A 13 -19.16 38.44 -8.21
N THR A 14 -20.17 37.62 -7.95
CA THR A 14 -20.34 37.00 -6.63
C THR A 14 -19.22 35.99 -6.45
N ALA A 15 -18.20 36.37 -5.69
CA ALA A 15 -17.25 35.39 -5.13
C ALA A 15 -18.08 34.43 -4.27
N VAL A 16 -18.19 33.20 -4.70
CA VAL A 16 -18.67 32.10 -3.86
C VAL A 16 -17.56 31.86 -2.82
N SER A 17 -17.67 32.56 -1.70
CA SER A 17 -16.87 32.22 -0.51
C SER A 17 -17.31 30.85 -0.10
N SER A 18 -16.40 29.88 -0.06
CA SER A 18 -16.62 28.52 0.44
C SER A 18 -17.25 28.61 1.84
N ALA A 19 -18.44 28.05 1.96
CA ALA A 19 -19.21 28.03 3.20
C ALA A 19 -18.74 26.88 4.14
N TYR A 20 -17.47 26.77 4.41
CA TYR A 20 -16.95 25.91 5.48
C TYR A 20 -16.57 26.78 6.68
N ALA A 21 -17.62 27.33 7.36
CA ALA A 21 -17.44 28.11 8.60
C ALA A 21 -17.06 27.21 9.79
N ASP A 22 -17.41 25.92 9.75
CA ASP A 22 -16.94 24.84 10.62
C ASP A 22 -16.02 23.96 9.77
N GLY A 23 -14.78 23.72 10.19
CA GLY A 23 -13.75 23.05 9.37
C GLY A 23 -14.22 21.75 8.72
N ILE A 24 -13.64 21.39 7.56
CA ILE A 24 -13.95 20.14 6.83
C ILE A 24 -13.70 18.94 7.77
N LYS A 25 -14.68 18.05 7.85
CA LYS A 25 -14.65 16.85 8.68
C LYS A 25 -14.52 15.60 7.79
N ILE A 26 -13.41 14.88 7.90
CA ILE A 26 -13.13 13.67 7.12
C ILE A 26 -13.32 12.42 7.99
N GLY A 27 -14.18 11.50 7.59
CA GLY A 27 -14.27 10.17 8.16
C GLY A 27 -13.11 9.30 7.64
N LEU A 28 -12.26 8.81 8.54
CA LEU A 28 -11.17 7.91 8.22
C LEU A 28 -11.54 6.49 8.64
N SER A 29 -11.93 5.66 7.67
CA SER A 29 -12.28 4.25 7.88
C SER A 29 -11.08 3.36 7.61
N VAL A 30 -10.51 2.84 8.68
CA VAL A 30 -9.28 2.03 8.70
C VAL A 30 -9.64 0.56 8.79
N ASP A 31 -8.99 -0.27 7.99
CA ASP A 31 -9.13 -1.72 8.01
C ASP A 31 -8.57 -2.34 9.31
N GLN A 32 -7.29 -2.11 9.56
CA GLN A 32 -6.54 -2.63 10.69
C GLN A 32 -5.25 -1.82 10.89
N LEU A 33 -4.74 -1.73 12.12
CA LEU A 33 -3.52 -0.96 12.43
C LEU A 33 -2.25 -1.82 12.29
N PHE A 34 -1.89 -2.16 11.07
CA PHE A 34 -0.53 -2.61 10.77
C PHE A 34 0.47 -1.44 10.84
N GLU A 35 1.75 -1.74 10.97
CA GLU A 35 2.80 -0.72 11.06
C GLU A 35 2.77 0.24 9.84
N SER A 36 2.66 -0.30 8.61
CA SER A 36 2.52 0.50 7.39
C SER A 36 1.25 1.34 7.37
N ARG A 37 0.14 0.81 7.88
CA ARG A 37 -1.13 1.53 7.98
C ARG A 37 -1.01 2.72 8.91
N VAL A 38 -0.36 2.55 10.06
CA VAL A 38 -0.07 3.64 11.00
C VAL A 38 0.77 4.73 10.31
N ALA A 39 1.78 4.35 9.51
CA ALA A 39 2.61 5.30 8.77
C ALA A 39 1.80 6.10 7.73
N VAL A 40 0.89 5.47 6.98
CA VAL A 40 -0.02 6.16 6.06
C VAL A 40 -0.98 7.08 6.82
N ASN A 41 -1.59 6.59 7.90
CA ASN A 41 -2.55 7.37 8.70
C ASN A 41 -1.88 8.59 9.36
N ASN A 42 -0.60 8.50 9.73
CA ASN A 42 0.16 9.67 10.21
C ASN A 42 0.30 10.74 9.13
N GLY A 43 0.54 10.35 7.87
CA GLY A 43 0.52 11.27 6.74
C GLY A 43 -0.86 11.91 6.50
N ILE A 44 -1.94 11.15 6.64
CA ILE A 44 -3.32 11.66 6.58
C ILE A 44 -3.54 12.72 7.68
N LYS A 45 -3.20 12.40 8.93
CA LYS A 45 -3.40 13.31 10.07
C LYS A 45 -2.56 14.57 9.95
N ALA A 46 -1.31 14.45 9.51
CA ALA A 46 -0.44 15.60 9.30
C ALA A 46 -0.98 16.56 8.23
N GLU A 47 -1.41 16.05 7.07
CA GLU A 47 -1.97 16.91 6.02
C GLU A 47 -3.32 17.51 6.42
N ALA A 48 -4.15 16.78 7.16
CA ALA A 48 -5.40 17.31 7.70
C ALA A 48 -5.15 18.43 8.69
N GLU A 49 -4.18 18.29 9.58
CA GLU A 49 -3.76 19.35 10.52
C GLU A 49 -3.26 20.59 9.77
N ASP A 50 -2.37 20.41 8.77
CA ASP A 50 -1.83 21.48 7.95
C ASP A 50 -2.94 22.29 7.23
N ARG A 51 -4.08 21.64 6.92
CA ARG A 51 -5.24 22.25 6.27
C ARG A 51 -6.34 22.72 7.23
N GLY A 52 -6.23 22.41 8.52
CA GLY A 52 -7.27 22.69 9.50
C GLY A 52 -8.51 21.81 9.34
N PHE A 53 -8.36 20.58 8.86
CA PHE A 53 -9.42 19.58 8.73
C PHE A 53 -9.50 18.71 9.98
N GLU A 54 -10.72 18.29 10.35
CA GLU A 54 -10.97 17.35 11.42
C GLU A 54 -10.97 15.92 10.89
N ILE A 55 -10.31 14.99 11.59
CA ILE A 55 -10.33 13.55 11.28
C ILE A 55 -11.16 12.79 12.33
N LEU A 56 -12.21 12.11 11.86
CA LEU A 56 -12.96 11.12 12.64
C LEU A 56 -12.49 9.71 12.26
N GLU A 57 -11.54 9.17 13.02
CA GLU A 57 -10.97 7.85 12.76
C GLU A 57 -11.80 6.74 13.39
N VAL A 58 -12.08 5.69 12.60
CA VAL A 58 -12.69 4.43 13.04
C VAL A 58 -11.86 3.26 12.53
N VAL A 59 -11.61 2.27 13.38
CA VAL A 59 -10.78 1.10 13.07
C VAL A 59 -11.63 -0.17 13.12
N ALA A 60 -11.59 -0.97 12.08
CA ALA A 60 -12.42 -2.16 11.92
C ALA A 60 -11.78 -3.43 12.49
N ASP A 61 -10.49 -3.40 12.85
CA ASP A 61 -9.73 -4.54 13.40
C ASP A 61 -9.86 -5.84 12.56
N GLY A 62 -9.92 -5.68 11.22
CA GLY A 62 -10.07 -6.80 10.29
C GLY A 62 -11.51 -7.32 10.14
N ASP A 63 -12.49 -6.73 10.81
CA ASP A 63 -13.89 -7.12 10.70
C ASP A 63 -14.66 -6.27 9.66
N ALA A 64 -15.00 -6.89 8.52
CA ALA A 64 -15.72 -6.22 7.45
C ALA A 64 -17.15 -5.81 7.85
N GLN A 65 -17.81 -6.52 8.77
CA GLN A 65 -19.14 -6.14 9.25
C GLN A 65 -19.07 -4.94 10.17
N GLN A 66 -18.06 -4.90 11.05
CA GLN A 66 -17.75 -3.74 11.88
C GLN A 66 -17.46 -2.52 11.01
N GLN A 67 -16.62 -2.66 9.95
CA GLN A 67 -16.32 -1.57 9.05
C GLN A 67 -17.56 -0.99 8.38
N ASN A 68 -18.46 -1.86 7.90
CA ASN A 68 -19.72 -1.42 7.31
C ASN A 68 -20.60 -0.62 8.30
N ALA A 69 -20.68 -1.05 9.57
CA ALA A 69 -21.41 -0.34 10.60
C ALA A 69 -20.76 1.01 10.95
N GLN A 70 -19.43 1.06 11.00
CA GLN A 70 -18.67 2.28 11.26
C GLN A 70 -18.86 3.32 10.14
N ILE A 71 -18.88 2.91 8.87
CA ILE A 71 -19.18 3.82 7.75
C ILE A 71 -20.59 4.41 7.90
N GLN A 72 -21.60 3.61 8.32
CA GLN A 72 -22.94 4.15 8.61
C GLN A 72 -22.91 5.17 9.74
N SER A 73 -22.08 4.97 10.76
CA SER A 73 -21.88 5.93 11.85
C SER A 73 -21.24 7.23 11.35
N LEU A 74 -20.22 7.17 10.48
CA LEU A 74 -19.61 8.36 9.87
C LEU A 74 -20.62 9.17 9.04
N ILE A 75 -21.48 8.46 8.26
CA ILE A 75 -22.56 9.13 7.51
C ILE A 75 -23.52 9.84 8.46
N THR A 76 -23.90 9.23 9.59
CA THR A 76 -24.81 9.81 10.60
C THR A 76 -24.17 11.02 11.31
N GLN A 77 -22.84 11.05 11.40
CA GLN A 77 -22.07 12.17 11.95
C GLN A 77 -21.83 13.30 10.93
N GLU A 78 -22.41 13.15 9.74
CA GLU A 78 -22.39 14.17 8.68
C GLU A 78 -20.97 14.59 8.31
N VAL A 79 -20.06 13.61 8.09
CA VAL A 79 -18.72 13.90 7.58
C VAL A 79 -18.79 14.42 6.14
N ASP A 80 -17.89 15.33 5.76
CA ASP A 80 -17.84 15.95 4.44
C ASP A 80 -17.26 15.01 3.36
N ALA A 81 -16.41 14.06 3.77
CA ALA A 81 -15.82 13.02 2.90
C ALA A 81 -15.43 11.78 3.71
N ILE A 82 -15.25 10.65 3.03
CA ILE A 82 -14.75 9.42 3.62
C ILE A 82 -13.45 9.00 2.91
N LEU A 83 -12.38 8.84 3.70
CA LEU A 83 -11.19 8.08 3.33
C LEU A 83 -11.39 6.63 3.79
N VAL A 84 -11.28 5.66 2.89
CA VAL A 84 -11.49 4.25 3.20
C VAL A 84 -10.32 3.38 2.76
N CYS A 85 -9.81 2.56 3.67
CA CYS A 85 -9.05 1.37 3.36
C CYS A 85 -9.93 0.15 3.69
N ALA A 86 -10.32 -0.61 2.68
CA ALA A 86 -11.29 -1.68 2.87
C ALA A 86 -10.68 -2.92 3.53
N VAL A 87 -11.38 -3.52 4.50
CA VAL A 87 -11.06 -4.85 5.03
C VAL A 87 -11.25 -5.90 3.93
N ASP A 88 -12.36 -5.80 3.21
CA ASP A 88 -12.73 -6.72 2.13
C ASP A 88 -13.38 -5.94 0.98
N GLN A 89 -12.73 -6.01 -0.20
CA GLN A 89 -13.15 -5.26 -1.38
C GLN A 89 -14.52 -5.69 -1.95
N ASN A 90 -14.97 -6.93 -1.65
CA ASN A 90 -16.21 -7.47 -2.19
C ASN A 90 -17.45 -7.05 -1.38
N THR A 91 -17.29 -6.81 -0.10
CA THR A 91 -18.42 -6.55 0.83
C THR A 91 -18.60 -5.08 1.17
N ILE A 92 -17.59 -4.24 0.97
CA ILE A 92 -17.62 -2.81 1.34
C ILE A 92 -18.57 -1.97 0.51
N GLU A 93 -18.80 -2.32 -0.76
CA GLU A 93 -19.54 -1.49 -1.74
C GLU A 93 -20.92 -1.05 -1.26
N ARG A 94 -21.62 -1.91 -0.48
CA ARG A 94 -22.94 -1.58 0.05
C ARG A 94 -22.91 -0.39 1.01
N ALA A 95 -21.91 -0.30 1.87
CA ALA A 95 -21.74 0.80 2.81
C ALA A 95 -21.34 2.08 2.07
N LEU A 96 -20.46 1.95 1.06
CA LEU A 96 -20.04 3.09 0.22
C LEU A 96 -21.21 3.64 -0.61
N LEU A 97 -22.11 2.80 -1.10
CA LEU A 97 -23.34 3.24 -1.78
C LEU A 97 -24.25 4.08 -0.86
N ALA A 98 -24.27 3.82 0.44
CA ALA A 98 -25.01 4.65 1.39
C ALA A 98 -24.34 6.03 1.56
N ALA A 99 -23.00 6.11 1.62
CA ALA A 99 -22.27 7.39 1.62
C ALA A 99 -22.58 8.20 0.37
N LYS A 100 -22.53 7.57 -0.82
CA LYS A 100 -22.90 8.20 -2.10
C LYS A 100 -24.33 8.76 -2.09
N LYS A 101 -25.29 8.00 -1.54
CA LYS A 101 -26.69 8.47 -1.42
C LYS A 101 -26.82 9.66 -0.49
N ALA A 102 -25.99 9.77 0.51
CA ALA A 102 -25.90 10.90 1.42
C ALA A 102 -25.15 12.11 0.79
N GLY A 103 -24.60 11.97 -0.42
CA GLY A 103 -23.83 13.02 -1.07
C GLY A 103 -22.37 13.12 -0.60
N ILE A 104 -21.91 12.16 0.20
CA ILE A 104 -20.56 12.13 0.79
C ILE A 104 -19.59 11.48 -0.21
N PRO A 105 -18.57 12.19 -0.71
CA PRO A 105 -17.55 11.65 -1.58
C PRO A 105 -16.67 10.62 -0.85
N VAL A 106 -16.18 9.63 -1.60
CA VAL A 106 -15.35 8.55 -1.08
C VAL A 106 -14.05 8.49 -1.87
N VAL A 107 -12.93 8.49 -1.16
CA VAL A 107 -11.59 8.25 -1.68
C VAL A 107 -11.05 6.98 -1.04
N ALA A 108 -10.63 6.03 -1.85
CA ALA A 108 -9.91 4.84 -1.38
C ALA A 108 -8.42 5.18 -1.19
N TYR A 109 -7.82 4.67 -0.14
CA TYR A 109 -6.39 4.83 0.09
C TYR A 109 -5.74 3.49 0.42
N ASP A 110 -4.47 3.34 0.02
CA ASP A 110 -3.61 2.18 0.19
C ASP A 110 -4.10 0.90 -0.54
N ARG A 111 -5.37 0.54 -0.44
CA ARG A 111 -5.99 -0.56 -1.20
C ARG A 111 -7.00 -0.02 -2.19
N ASP A 112 -6.80 -0.34 -3.47
CA ASP A 112 -7.77 0.06 -4.50
C ASP A 112 -9.06 -0.77 -4.42
N LEU A 113 -10.11 -0.16 -4.91
CA LEU A 113 -11.41 -0.75 -5.11
C LEU A 113 -11.80 -0.57 -6.60
N PRO A 114 -11.13 -1.28 -7.52
CA PRO A 114 -11.22 -1.01 -8.96
C PRO A 114 -12.64 -1.17 -9.51
N ASP A 115 -13.43 -2.09 -8.95
CA ASP A 115 -14.80 -2.37 -9.36
C ASP A 115 -15.84 -1.47 -8.68
N SER A 116 -15.42 -0.61 -7.75
CA SER A 116 -16.35 0.27 -7.03
C SER A 116 -16.92 1.35 -7.96
N ARG A 117 -18.25 1.52 -7.88
CA ARG A 117 -19.01 2.58 -8.57
C ARG A 117 -19.16 3.84 -7.73
N VAL A 118 -18.56 3.86 -6.55
CA VAL A 118 -18.69 4.93 -5.57
C VAL A 118 -17.39 5.69 -5.39
N VAL A 119 -16.27 4.99 -5.34
CA VAL A 119 -14.94 5.58 -5.13
C VAL A 119 -14.62 6.53 -6.27
N GLN A 120 -14.39 7.80 -5.93
CA GLN A 120 -14.09 8.86 -6.89
C GLN A 120 -12.60 8.92 -7.26
N ALA A 121 -11.75 8.63 -6.28
CA ALA A 121 -10.31 8.52 -6.48
C ALA A 121 -9.70 7.45 -5.56
N PHE A 122 -8.60 6.91 -6.00
CA PHE A 122 -7.71 6.04 -5.23
C PHE A 122 -6.33 6.66 -5.15
N VAL A 123 -5.67 6.50 -4.00
CA VAL A 123 -4.24 6.75 -3.84
C VAL A 123 -3.60 5.63 -3.02
N GLY A 124 -2.51 5.09 -3.53
CA GLY A 124 -1.82 4.00 -2.86
C GLY A 124 -0.49 3.65 -3.53
N PRO A 125 0.16 2.55 -3.12
CA PRO A 125 1.37 2.07 -3.76
C PRO A 125 1.10 1.63 -5.21
N ASP A 126 2.09 1.74 -6.07
CA ASP A 126 2.11 0.99 -7.32
C ASP A 126 2.57 -0.45 -7.03
N SER A 127 1.67 -1.25 -6.47
CA SER A 127 1.99 -2.60 -6.00
C SER A 127 2.50 -3.53 -7.11
N THR A 128 2.06 -3.33 -8.37
CA THR A 128 2.61 -4.08 -9.52
C THR A 128 4.05 -3.64 -9.80
N PHE A 129 4.33 -2.34 -9.78
CA PHE A 129 5.68 -1.82 -9.94
C PHE A 129 6.62 -2.28 -8.82
N ASP A 130 6.15 -2.20 -7.57
CA ASP A 130 6.92 -2.59 -6.38
C ASP A 130 7.30 -4.08 -6.42
N GLY A 131 6.34 -4.95 -6.73
CA GLY A 131 6.59 -6.38 -6.92
C GLY A 131 7.57 -6.64 -8.07
N ARG A 132 7.44 -5.90 -9.18
CA ARG A 132 8.35 -6.02 -10.33
C ARG A 132 9.78 -5.64 -9.99
N LEU A 133 10.02 -4.58 -9.23
CA LEU A 133 11.36 -4.20 -8.77
C LEU A 133 12.02 -5.34 -7.99
N ALA A 134 11.31 -5.97 -7.05
CA ALA A 134 11.80 -7.12 -6.31
C ALA A 134 12.09 -8.31 -7.23
N GLY A 135 11.21 -8.57 -8.21
CA GLY A 135 11.39 -9.63 -9.20
C GLY A 135 12.56 -9.39 -10.15
N GLU A 136 12.74 -8.16 -10.63
CA GLU A 136 13.86 -7.79 -11.50
C GLU A 136 15.22 -7.95 -10.79
N TYR A 137 15.29 -7.56 -9.51
CA TYR A 137 16.47 -7.81 -8.69
C TYR A 137 16.73 -9.31 -8.52
N THR A 138 15.69 -10.07 -8.13
CA THR A 138 15.80 -11.53 -7.99
C THR A 138 16.29 -12.20 -9.28
N ALA A 139 15.75 -11.76 -10.41
CA ALA A 139 16.15 -12.31 -11.71
C ALA A 139 17.60 -11.94 -12.09
N GLU A 140 18.06 -10.73 -11.77
CA GLU A 140 19.45 -10.34 -12.00
C GLU A 140 20.41 -11.14 -11.11
N ALA A 141 20.04 -11.36 -9.84
CA ALA A 141 20.86 -12.16 -8.91
C ALA A 141 20.96 -13.64 -9.31
N LEU A 142 19.96 -14.17 -10.01
CA LEU A 142 19.90 -15.59 -10.40
C LEU A 142 20.20 -15.87 -11.88
N LYS A 143 20.54 -14.85 -12.67
CA LYS A 143 20.70 -14.97 -14.14
C LYS A 143 21.72 -16.01 -14.60
N ASP A 144 22.74 -16.27 -13.79
CA ASP A 144 23.84 -17.18 -14.11
C ASP A 144 23.64 -18.57 -13.42
N VAL A 145 22.50 -18.82 -12.77
CA VAL A 145 22.16 -20.11 -12.16
C VAL A 145 21.75 -21.10 -13.23
N GLU A 146 22.48 -22.21 -13.32
CA GLU A 146 22.15 -23.30 -14.25
C GLU A 146 21.10 -24.25 -13.67
N GLY A 147 20.23 -24.79 -14.53
CA GLY A 147 19.22 -25.80 -14.16
C GLY A 147 17.89 -25.19 -13.69
N GLU A 148 17.16 -25.95 -12.85
CA GLU A 148 15.87 -25.49 -12.29
C GLU A 148 16.09 -24.44 -11.18
N ILE A 149 15.39 -23.31 -11.29
CA ILE A 149 15.43 -22.23 -10.31
C ILE A 149 14.16 -22.32 -9.46
N THR A 150 14.27 -22.90 -8.27
CA THR A 150 13.14 -22.94 -7.33
C THR A 150 13.05 -21.65 -6.53
N ILE A 151 11.92 -20.96 -6.64
CA ILE A 151 11.60 -19.70 -5.93
C ILE A 151 10.38 -19.93 -5.06
N VAL A 152 10.42 -19.49 -3.80
CA VAL A 152 9.27 -19.45 -2.89
C VAL A 152 8.69 -18.05 -2.92
N GLU A 153 7.41 -17.94 -3.22
CA GLU A 153 6.65 -16.69 -3.23
C GLU A 153 5.68 -16.66 -2.05
N LEU A 154 5.97 -15.84 -1.03
CA LEU A 154 5.08 -15.59 0.09
C LEU A 154 4.08 -14.50 -0.34
N ILE A 155 2.91 -14.94 -0.83
CA ILE A 155 1.85 -14.05 -1.32
C ILE A 155 1.11 -13.46 -0.12
N GLY A 156 0.62 -12.22 -0.25
CA GLY A 156 -0.29 -11.61 0.73
C GLY A 156 -1.66 -12.29 0.78
N ALA A 157 -2.71 -11.54 1.08
CA ALA A 157 -4.08 -12.04 1.03
C ALA A 157 -4.62 -12.05 -0.40
N LEU A 158 -5.27 -13.14 -0.81
CA LEU A 158 -5.81 -13.32 -2.16
C LEU A 158 -7.07 -12.49 -2.46
N ASN A 159 -7.66 -11.88 -1.44
CA ASN A 159 -8.78 -10.93 -1.53
C ASN A 159 -8.35 -9.47 -1.31
N ASP A 160 -7.06 -9.22 -1.34
CA ASP A 160 -6.45 -7.89 -1.19
C ASP A 160 -5.69 -7.52 -2.48
N GLN A 161 -6.05 -6.39 -3.07
CA GLN A 161 -5.48 -5.95 -4.33
C GLN A 161 -3.95 -5.77 -4.27
N ASN A 162 -3.40 -5.30 -3.13
CA ASN A 162 -1.95 -5.17 -2.97
C ASN A 162 -1.23 -6.52 -3.06
N GLY A 163 -1.81 -7.58 -2.45
CA GLY A 163 -1.24 -8.93 -2.51
C GLY A 163 -1.25 -9.49 -3.94
N ILE A 164 -2.37 -9.31 -4.64
CA ILE A 164 -2.55 -9.72 -6.03
C ILE A 164 -1.54 -9.01 -6.95
N ASP A 165 -1.45 -7.68 -6.82
CA ASP A 165 -0.63 -6.85 -7.71
C ASP A 165 0.87 -7.02 -7.44
N ARG A 166 1.32 -7.18 -6.18
CA ARG A 166 2.72 -7.48 -5.86
C ARG A 166 3.15 -8.83 -6.43
N SER A 167 2.30 -9.86 -6.28
CA SER A 167 2.54 -11.17 -6.87
C SER A 167 2.64 -11.10 -8.39
N LYS A 168 1.69 -10.42 -9.06
CA LYS A 168 1.73 -10.18 -10.50
C LYS A 168 3.04 -9.49 -10.92
N GLY A 169 3.39 -8.40 -10.24
CA GLY A 169 4.62 -7.65 -10.56
C GLY A 169 5.88 -8.48 -10.37
N PHE A 170 5.98 -9.23 -9.27
CA PHE A 170 7.12 -10.12 -9.02
C PHE A 170 7.30 -11.14 -10.15
N ARG A 171 6.21 -11.78 -10.58
CA ARG A 171 6.23 -12.75 -11.69
C ARG A 171 6.62 -12.10 -13.02
N GLU A 172 6.18 -10.86 -13.27
CA GLU A 172 6.63 -10.08 -14.44
C GLU A 172 8.15 -9.82 -14.37
N GLY A 173 8.68 -9.47 -13.18
CA GLY A 173 10.11 -9.21 -12.98
C GLY A 173 11.00 -10.43 -13.21
N ILE A 174 10.57 -11.61 -12.73
CA ILE A 174 11.34 -12.86 -12.92
C ILE A 174 11.09 -13.53 -14.28
N ALA A 175 10.19 -13.03 -15.13
CA ALA A 175 9.81 -13.68 -16.39
C ALA A 175 10.96 -13.87 -17.40
N LYS A 176 12.10 -13.18 -17.19
CA LYS A 176 13.30 -13.35 -18.02
C LYS A 176 14.17 -14.55 -17.62
N LEU A 177 13.89 -15.19 -16.48
CA LEU A 177 14.56 -16.41 -16.06
C LEU A 177 13.94 -17.62 -16.75
N ASP A 178 14.79 -18.51 -17.24
CA ASP A 178 14.35 -19.80 -17.77
C ASP A 178 14.22 -20.82 -16.62
N ASN A 179 13.34 -21.83 -16.81
CA ASN A 179 13.20 -22.98 -15.90
C ASN A 179 12.87 -22.61 -14.43
N VAL A 180 12.05 -21.59 -14.21
CA VAL A 180 11.56 -21.23 -12.88
C VAL A 180 10.49 -22.21 -12.40
N LYS A 181 10.73 -22.77 -11.20
CA LYS A 181 9.72 -23.48 -10.40
C LYS A 181 9.26 -22.56 -9.29
N LEU A 182 8.06 -22.02 -9.42
CA LEU A 182 7.47 -21.12 -8.43
C LEU A 182 6.63 -21.91 -7.41
N ILE A 183 6.91 -21.72 -6.13
CA ILE A 183 6.15 -22.29 -5.01
C ILE A 183 5.37 -21.16 -4.35
N GLU A 184 4.06 -21.18 -4.54
CA GLU A 184 3.16 -20.17 -4.01
C GLU A 184 2.72 -20.49 -2.58
N VAL A 185 2.86 -19.54 -1.67
CA VAL A 185 2.47 -19.65 -0.26
C VAL A 185 1.56 -18.48 0.10
N PRO A 186 0.23 -18.63 0.03
CA PRO A 186 -0.70 -17.61 0.51
C PRO A 186 -0.58 -17.45 2.03
N THR A 187 -0.27 -16.24 2.48
CA THR A 187 -0.01 -15.96 3.90
C THR A 187 -1.17 -15.25 4.60
N ASP A 188 -2.08 -14.62 3.85
CA ASP A 188 -3.11 -13.71 4.39
C ASP A 188 -2.53 -12.63 5.32
N TRP A 189 -1.30 -12.17 5.04
CA TRP A 189 -0.51 -11.23 5.84
C TRP A 189 -0.14 -11.74 7.24
N ASP A 190 -0.28 -13.05 7.50
CA ASP A 190 -0.01 -13.70 8.79
C ASP A 190 1.40 -14.31 8.82
N SER A 191 2.23 -13.87 9.78
CA SER A 191 3.61 -14.32 9.91
C SER A 191 3.74 -15.78 10.32
N ALA A 192 2.75 -16.36 11.03
CA ALA A 192 2.79 -17.78 11.37
C ALA A 192 2.53 -18.67 10.15
N ARG A 193 1.64 -18.20 9.23
CA ARG A 193 1.46 -18.86 7.93
C ARG A 193 2.69 -18.71 7.04
N ALA A 194 3.34 -17.54 7.04
CA ALA A 194 4.60 -17.36 6.34
C ALA A 194 5.67 -18.33 6.84
N LEU A 195 5.81 -18.49 8.18
CA LEU A 195 6.75 -19.44 8.79
C LEU A 195 6.46 -20.88 8.37
N SER A 196 5.23 -21.35 8.60
CA SER A 196 4.85 -22.73 8.29
C SER A 196 4.92 -23.05 6.81
N GLY A 197 4.51 -22.11 5.95
CA GLY A 197 4.58 -22.25 4.50
C GLY A 197 6.01 -22.30 3.98
N THR A 198 6.91 -21.44 4.50
CA THR A 198 8.34 -21.47 4.18
C THR A 198 8.99 -22.76 4.64
N GLN A 199 8.70 -23.24 5.87
CA GLN A 199 9.17 -24.53 6.36
C GLN A 199 8.77 -25.69 5.44
N ASN A 200 7.50 -25.75 5.05
CA ASN A 200 7.00 -26.79 4.14
C ASN A 200 7.69 -26.74 2.77
N ALA A 201 7.88 -25.53 2.22
CA ALA A 201 8.54 -25.32 0.94
C ALA A 201 10.00 -25.82 0.97
N PHE A 202 10.76 -25.48 2.02
CA PHE A 202 12.16 -25.89 2.19
C PHE A 202 12.31 -27.38 2.50
N GLN A 203 11.36 -27.99 3.22
CA GLN A 203 11.36 -29.44 3.46
C GLN A 203 11.09 -30.24 2.17
N ALA A 204 10.19 -29.72 1.32
CA ALA A 204 9.85 -30.39 0.06
C ALA A 204 10.88 -30.15 -1.05
N ASN A 205 11.71 -29.10 -0.93
CA ASN A 205 12.66 -28.67 -1.96
C ASN A 205 14.00 -28.31 -1.32
N SER A 206 14.99 -29.16 -1.52
CA SER A 206 16.32 -28.98 -0.93
C SER A 206 17.13 -27.84 -1.57
N ASP A 207 16.72 -27.35 -2.75
CA ASP A 207 17.48 -26.40 -3.57
C ASP A 207 16.65 -25.14 -3.91
N VAL A 208 16.07 -24.50 -2.88
CA VAL A 208 15.45 -23.19 -3.01
C VAL A 208 16.53 -22.14 -3.25
N LYS A 209 16.38 -21.35 -4.32
CA LYS A 209 17.34 -20.32 -4.74
C LYS A 209 16.92 -18.92 -4.30
N ALA A 210 15.61 -18.65 -4.19
CA ALA A 210 15.11 -17.36 -3.72
C ALA A 210 13.82 -17.47 -2.93
N VAL A 211 13.58 -16.44 -2.10
CA VAL A 211 12.30 -16.19 -1.43
C VAL A 211 11.90 -14.75 -1.70
N PHE A 212 10.69 -14.56 -2.24
CA PHE A 212 10.03 -13.26 -2.30
C PHE A 212 8.98 -13.17 -1.19
N ALA A 213 9.02 -12.10 -0.43
CA ALA A 213 8.04 -11.78 0.60
C ALA A 213 7.20 -10.58 0.16
N ALA A 214 5.91 -10.80 -0.14
CA ALA A 214 4.98 -9.72 -0.51
C ALA A 214 4.86 -8.65 0.59
N THR A 215 5.23 -8.96 1.82
CA THR A 215 5.52 -7.99 2.88
C THR A 215 6.82 -8.38 3.60
N ASP A 216 7.70 -7.42 3.80
CA ASP A 216 8.99 -7.61 4.46
C ASP A 216 8.89 -7.99 5.95
N THR A 217 7.72 -7.80 6.57
CA THR A 217 7.39 -8.31 7.91
C THR A 217 7.39 -9.83 8.01
N HIS A 218 7.41 -10.54 6.87
CA HIS A 218 7.57 -12.00 6.81
C HIS A 218 9.05 -12.45 6.76
N ILE A 219 10.01 -11.54 6.52
CA ILE A 219 11.42 -11.90 6.42
C ILE A 219 11.98 -12.53 7.71
N PRO A 220 11.58 -12.14 8.93
CA PRO A 220 12.00 -12.87 10.14
C PRO A 220 11.59 -14.34 10.17
N ALA A 221 10.45 -14.70 9.57
CA ALA A 221 10.04 -16.10 9.40
C ALA A 221 10.95 -16.83 8.40
N VAL A 222 11.32 -16.16 7.31
CA VAL A 222 12.30 -16.70 6.32
C VAL A 222 13.66 -16.89 6.97
N GLU A 223 14.17 -15.89 7.71
CA GLU A 223 15.44 -15.98 8.45
C GLU A 223 15.48 -17.19 9.39
N THR A 224 14.39 -17.42 10.14
CA THR A 224 14.25 -18.59 11.01
C THR A 224 14.39 -19.89 10.22
N VAL A 225 13.70 -20.04 9.09
CA VAL A 225 13.76 -21.26 8.28
C VAL A 225 15.14 -21.46 7.65
N LEU A 226 15.77 -20.39 7.17
CA LEU A 226 17.13 -20.44 6.63
C LEU A 226 18.13 -20.88 7.71
N SER A 227 18.00 -20.36 8.94
CA SER A 227 18.84 -20.73 10.08
C SER A 227 18.65 -22.20 10.44
N ASP A 228 17.41 -22.66 10.61
CA ASP A 228 17.08 -24.03 11.01
C ASP A 228 17.50 -25.07 9.96
N SER A 229 17.49 -24.70 8.69
CA SER A 229 17.91 -25.55 7.57
C SER A 229 19.40 -25.46 7.24
N GLY A 230 20.19 -24.66 7.98
CA GLY A 230 21.61 -24.43 7.73
C GLY A 230 21.91 -23.70 6.42
N LYS A 231 20.93 -22.90 5.92
CA LYS A 231 21.01 -22.15 4.66
C LYS A 231 21.08 -20.63 4.89
N LEU A 232 21.20 -20.18 6.14
CA LEU A 232 21.41 -18.77 6.45
C LEU A 232 22.88 -18.40 6.13
N VAL A 233 23.08 -18.00 4.88
CA VAL A 233 24.36 -17.55 4.36
C VAL A 233 24.24 -16.06 4.04
N PRO A 234 25.21 -15.22 4.42
CA PRO A 234 25.15 -13.79 4.14
C PRO A 234 25.07 -13.45 2.64
N VAL A 235 24.48 -12.32 2.32
CA VAL A 235 24.42 -11.79 0.95
C VAL A 235 25.84 -11.67 0.36
N GLY A 236 26.01 -12.15 -0.87
CA GLY A 236 27.26 -12.16 -1.60
C GLY A 236 28.18 -13.35 -1.35
N GLU A 237 27.83 -14.28 -0.47
CA GLU A 237 28.57 -15.52 -0.23
C GLU A 237 27.97 -16.70 -1.02
N GLU A 238 28.82 -17.69 -1.33
CA GLU A 238 28.40 -18.89 -2.06
C GLU A 238 27.36 -19.68 -1.26
N GLY A 239 26.24 -20.05 -1.91
CA GLY A 239 25.14 -20.78 -1.28
C GLY A 239 24.08 -19.87 -0.64
N HIS A 240 24.21 -18.54 -0.75
CA HIS A 240 23.19 -17.60 -0.32
C HIS A 240 21.85 -17.84 -1.05
N VAL A 241 20.76 -17.77 -0.31
CA VAL A 241 19.39 -17.78 -0.83
C VAL A 241 18.93 -16.33 -0.98
N VAL A 242 18.64 -15.90 -2.20
CA VAL A 242 18.20 -14.51 -2.48
C VAL A 242 16.89 -14.24 -1.77
N VAL A 243 16.83 -13.18 -0.94
CA VAL A 243 15.62 -12.78 -0.22
C VAL A 243 15.27 -11.34 -0.55
N THR A 244 14.07 -11.14 -1.12
CA THR A 244 13.55 -9.81 -1.42
C THR A 244 12.19 -9.61 -0.79
N GLY A 245 11.82 -8.35 -0.51
CA GLY A 245 10.54 -8.01 0.09
C GLY A 245 10.00 -6.66 -0.37
N VAL A 246 8.75 -6.37 0.03
CA VAL A 246 8.08 -5.09 -0.20
C VAL A 246 7.53 -4.59 1.11
N ASN A 247 7.54 -3.33 1.35
CA ASN A 247 6.81 -2.54 2.35
C ASN A 247 7.64 -1.38 2.91
N GLY A 248 8.82 -1.63 3.48
CA GLY A 248 9.67 -0.63 4.13
C GLY A 248 9.60 -0.68 5.66
N SER A 249 9.23 -1.82 6.25
CA SER A 249 9.13 -2.02 7.69
C SER A 249 10.48 -2.07 8.38
N ASN A 250 10.47 -2.01 9.72
CA ASN A 250 11.70 -2.21 10.51
C ASN A 250 12.29 -3.61 10.30
N ASP A 251 11.46 -4.64 10.15
CA ASP A 251 11.91 -6.00 9.90
C ASP A 251 12.68 -6.10 8.57
N GLY A 252 12.15 -5.50 7.50
CA GLY A 252 12.83 -5.40 6.22
C GLY A 252 14.15 -4.65 6.32
N TYR A 253 14.12 -3.46 6.95
CA TYR A 253 15.33 -2.67 7.17
C TYR A 253 16.43 -3.44 7.92
N GLN A 254 16.08 -4.09 9.04
CA GLN A 254 17.04 -4.87 9.82
C GLN A 254 17.59 -6.07 9.04
N ALA A 255 16.73 -6.74 8.24
CA ALA A 255 17.14 -7.89 7.46
C ALA A 255 18.18 -7.53 6.39
N VAL A 256 18.00 -6.42 5.66
CA VAL A 256 18.95 -5.99 4.64
C VAL A 256 20.25 -5.46 5.23
N VAL A 257 20.19 -4.73 6.35
CA VAL A 257 21.39 -4.22 7.04
C VAL A 257 22.22 -5.37 7.63
N LYS A 258 21.57 -6.44 8.10
CA LYS A 258 22.26 -7.65 8.59
C LYS A 258 22.77 -8.56 7.48
N GLY A 259 22.41 -8.32 6.23
CA GLY A 259 22.76 -9.20 5.11
C GLY A 259 21.98 -10.52 5.08
N VAL A 260 20.81 -10.58 5.71
CA VAL A 260 19.85 -11.69 5.63
C VAL A 260 19.01 -11.59 4.36
N ALA A 261 18.60 -10.39 4.01
CA ALA A 261 17.88 -10.10 2.77
C ALA A 261 18.74 -9.24 1.83
N ASP A 262 18.60 -9.46 0.54
CA ASP A 262 19.33 -8.74 -0.51
C ASP A 262 18.81 -7.32 -0.68
N GLY A 263 17.50 -7.15 -0.58
CA GLY A 263 16.87 -5.86 -0.72
C GLY A 263 15.37 -5.88 -0.50
N PHE A 264 14.79 -4.70 -0.42
CA PHE A 264 13.37 -4.53 -0.24
C PHE A 264 12.88 -3.23 -0.89
N VAL A 265 11.61 -3.22 -1.26
CA VAL A 265 10.95 -2.01 -1.76
C VAL A 265 10.34 -1.25 -0.59
N VAL A 266 10.66 0.02 -0.49
CA VAL A 266 10.09 0.95 0.51
C VAL A 266 8.97 1.76 -0.13
N MET A 267 7.75 1.59 0.37
CA MET A 267 6.58 2.33 -0.11
C MET A 267 6.55 3.76 0.43
N GLY A 268 6.03 4.69 -0.38
CA GLY A 268 5.83 6.10 0.00
C GLY A 268 4.61 6.31 0.93
N THR A 269 4.64 5.76 2.15
CA THR A 269 3.49 5.75 3.06
C THR A 269 3.01 7.13 3.46
N GLU A 270 3.91 8.02 3.90
CA GLU A 270 3.55 9.38 4.29
C GLU A 270 3.00 10.18 3.11
N ALA A 271 3.63 10.06 1.93
CA ALA A 271 3.18 10.72 0.71
C ALA A 271 1.78 10.23 0.28
N THR A 272 1.50 8.92 0.43
CA THR A 272 0.17 8.35 0.20
C THR A 272 -0.87 9.00 1.11
N GLY A 273 -0.59 9.10 2.41
CA GLY A 273 -1.51 9.72 3.37
C GLY A 273 -1.78 11.19 3.07
N ARG A 274 -0.74 11.98 2.81
CA ARG A 274 -0.88 13.40 2.45
C ARG A 274 -1.67 13.57 1.14
N LYS A 275 -1.38 12.77 0.13
CA LYS A 275 -2.09 12.83 -1.15
C LYS A 275 -3.57 12.46 -1.00
N ALA A 276 -3.93 11.54 -0.11
CA ALA A 276 -5.32 11.16 0.15
C ALA A 276 -6.16 12.36 0.61
N VAL A 277 -5.65 13.15 1.57
CA VAL A 277 -6.32 14.36 2.05
C VAL A 277 -6.37 15.46 0.97
N SER A 278 -5.29 15.60 0.18
CA SER A 278 -5.27 16.55 -0.94
C SER A 278 -6.34 16.22 -1.98
N LEU A 279 -6.55 14.93 -2.31
CA LEU A 279 -7.61 14.49 -3.22
C LEU A 279 -9.01 14.80 -2.65
N VAL A 280 -9.22 14.60 -1.35
CA VAL A 280 -10.49 14.99 -0.70
C VAL A 280 -10.73 16.50 -0.86
N ALA A 281 -9.71 17.32 -0.57
CA ALA A 281 -9.83 18.77 -0.73
C ALA A 281 -10.18 19.18 -2.17
N ASP A 282 -9.49 18.61 -3.16
CA ASP A 282 -9.74 18.89 -4.57
C ASP A 282 -11.16 18.48 -5.00
N ILE A 283 -11.66 17.32 -4.52
CA ILE A 283 -13.04 16.88 -4.80
C ILE A 283 -14.07 17.81 -4.16
N LEU A 284 -13.86 18.22 -2.91
CA LEU A 284 -14.77 19.15 -2.23
C LEU A 284 -14.78 20.54 -2.86
N ASP A 285 -13.65 20.98 -3.43
CA ASP A 285 -13.53 22.19 -4.24
C ASP A 285 -14.17 22.06 -5.64
N GLY A 286 -14.69 20.89 -6.00
CA GLY A 286 -15.29 20.61 -7.31
C GLY A 286 -14.30 20.47 -8.46
N LYS A 287 -13.03 20.22 -8.16
CA LYS A 287 -11.99 19.96 -9.15
C LYS A 287 -12.09 18.54 -9.69
N GLU A 288 -11.67 18.36 -10.94
CA GLU A 288 -11.47 17.02 -11.50
C GLU A 288 -10.21 16.38 -10.91
N VAL A 289 -10.30 15.10 -10.54
CA VAL A 289 -9.20 14.31 -10.02
C VAL A 289 -9.06 13.02 -10.82
N ASP A 290 -7.83 12.54 -10.98
CA ASP A 290 -7.59 11.22 -11.58
C ASP A 290 -8.17 10.11 -10.68
N ARG A 291 -8.80 9.09 -11.32
CA ARG A 291 -9.34 7.95 -10.58
C ARG A 291 -8.25 7.18 -9.84
N THR A 292 -7.06 7.09 -10.42
CA THR A 292 -5.94 6.32 -9.89
C THR A 292 -4.71 7.20 -9.73
N ASN A 293 -4.20 7.28 -8.49
CA ASN A 293 -3.02 8.07 -8.13
C ASN A 293 -2.06 7.13 -7.41
N VAL A 294 -1.11 6.53 -8.14
CA VAL A 294 -0.15 5.61 -7.55
C VAL A 294 1.14 6.32 -7.15
N ILE A 295 1.73 5.86 -6.08
CA ILE A 295 3.02 6.32 -5.55
C ILE A 295 3.96 5.10 -5.60
N PRO A 296 4.90 5.06 -6.54
CA PRO A 296 5.85 3.96 -6.64
C PRO A 296 6.79 3.94 -5.44
N GLY A 297 7.23 2.74 -5.08
CA GLY A 297 8.27 2.55 -4.09
C GLY A 297 9.68 2.65 -4.68
N ASP A 298 10.66 2.69 -3.80
CA ASP A 298 12.08 2.66 -4.12
C ASP A 298 12.72 1.37 -3.60
N PHE A 299 13.56 0.71 -4.39
CA PHE A 299 14.26 -0.52 -3.98
C PHE A 299 15.59 -0.16 -3.31
N TYR A 300 15.82 -0.72 -2.12
CA TYR A 300 17.05 -0.52 -1.34
C TYR A 300 17.72 -1.85 -1.04
N THR A 301 19.02 -1.92 -1.28
CA THR A 301 19.94 -2.96 -0.77
C THR A 301 20.46 -2.57 0.61
N GLY A 302 21.24 -3.44 1.28
CA GLY A 302 21.78 -3.14 2.60
C GLY A 302 22.57 -1.82 2.68
N ALA A 303 23.47 -1.58 1.72
CA ALA A 303 24.27 -0.36 1.67
C ALA A 303 23.41 0.89 1.40
N ASP A 304 22.42 0.77 0.50
CA ASP A 304 21.51 1.86 0.17
C ASP A 304 20.57 2.16 1.34
N ALA A 305 20.10 1.13 2.05
CA ALA A 305 19.21 1.28 3.19
C ALA A 305 19.87 2.04 4.35
N GLU A 306 21.14 1.76 4.66
CA GLU A 306 21.90 2.52 5.66
C GLU A 306 22.09 3.98 5.25
N ALA A 307 22.47 4.22 4.00
CA ALA A 307 22.68 5.58 3.49
C ALA A 307 21.39 6.41 3.44
N ASN A 308 20.25 5.78 3.20
CA ASN A 308 18.94 6.40 3.03
C ASN A 308 17.98 6.14 4.20
N LYS A 309 18.50 5.80 5.38
CA LYS A 309 17.69 5.44 6.57
C LYS A 309 16.55 6.41 6.84
N ALA A 310 16.76 7.71 6.65
CA ALA A 310 15.74 8.73 6.88
C ALA A 310 14.53 8.63 5.95
N MET A 311 14.69 8.00 4.78
CA MET A 311 13.64 7.79 3.77
C MET A 311 12.82 6.52 4.04
N ILE A 312 13.34 5.63 4.89
CA ILE A 312 12.72 4.35 5.21
C ILE A 312 11.85 4.53 6.46
N TRP A 313 10.54 4.47 6.29
CA TRP A 313 9.60 4.78 7.37
C TRP A 313 9.72 3.82 8.57
N GLY A 314 10.04 2.55 8.35
CA GLY A 314 10.25 1.56 9.41
C GLY A 314 11.61 1.64 10.11
N ALA A 315 12.55 2.42 9.60
CA ALA A 315 13.88 2.57 10.17
C ALA A 315 14.02 3.77 11.14
N LYS A 316 12.94 4.50 11.37
CA LYS A 316 12.87 5.71 12.23
C LYS A 316 12.83 5.38 13.71
#